data_74dbedb39905e2f31ba5ff68ff8fb662
#
_entry.id   74dbedb39905e2f31ba5ff68ff8fb662
#
_cell.length_a   1.000
_cell.length_b   1.000
_cell.length_c   1.000
_cell.angle_alpha   90.00
_cell.angle_beta   90.00
_cell.angle_gamma   90.00
#
_symmetry.space_group_name_H-M   'P 1'
#
loop_
_entity.id
_entity.type
_entity.pdbx_description
1 polymer ?
#
loop_
_entity_poly.entity_id
_entity_poly.type
_entity_poly.pdbx_seq_one_letter_code
_entity_poly.pdbx_strand_id
1 'polypeptide(L)'
;MIRAFLHRHRRLAHSIVEHSLLLPVGAAAALVWANTAPNSYRAFAHAFEFAINDVGMAFFFALATKEIVEATAPGGVLHTWRRAALPAVAAIGGMIAPALIYAAYVKAAYPPLLRGWAIPCATDVAFSYLVARAVFRRHAAIPFLLLLAIADDAFGLVILALFYPVRDLHLPAAAGLMALAIAVAVALRRNRVRVFWPYVLAGGVTSWTALFWGGLQPALALVPVIPFLPHAARDPGLFVEAPATAHDPLSEFEHWWRLPVQGILFLFGLVNAGVRLDTIGIGTWAVAGALIIGKPLGISLTVAAAVAAGLHLPQRLDWKDVIVTGCAAGIGFTVALFFATAAFPAGRLLDQTKLGALLSVGSAGTTLLAAAALRVGRFRP
;
A
#
# COMPACT_ATOMS: atom_id res chain seq x y z
N MET A 1 12.59 -11.40 38.20
CA MET A 1 11.57 -10.48 37.73
C MET A 1 12.08 -9.61 36.56
N ILE A 2 13.22 -8.92 36.64
CA ILE A 2 13.76 -8.04 35.60
C ILE A 2 14.04 -8.76 34.26
N ARG A 3 14.61 -9.98 34.26
CA ARG A 3 14.86 -10.76 33.03
C ARG A 3 13.56 -11.19 32.29
N ALA A 4 12.50 -11.53 33.01
CA ALA A 4 11.21 -11.86 32.43
C ALA A 4 10.52 -10.63 31.84
N PHE A 5 10.67 -9.45 32.46
CA PHE A 5 10.20 -8.17 31.95
C PHE A 5 10.93 -7.78 30.64
N LEU A 6 12.26 -7.89 30.61
CA LEU A 6 13.07 -7.62 29.40
C LEU A 6 12.79 -8.60 28.26
N HIS A 7 12.57 -9.88 28.55
CA HIS A 7 12.17 -10.87 27.53
C HIS A 7 10.77 -10.62 26.97
N ARG A 8 9.82 -10.17 27.80
CA ARG A 8 8.46 -9.81 27.36
C ARG A 8 8.49 -8.59 26.47
N HIS A 9 9.26 -7.56 26.80
CA HIS A 9 9.42 -6.37 25.97
C HIS A 9 10.16 -6.65 24.66
N ARG A 10 11.18 -7.51 24.66
CA ARG A 10 11.84 -7.93 23.42
C ARG A 10 10.91 -8.71 22.48
N ARG A 11 10.07 -9.60 23.01
CA ARG A 11 9.06 -10.32 22.21
C ARG A 11 7.97 -9.39 21.68
N LEU A 12 7.53 -8.41 22.46
CA LEU A 12 6.56 -7.41 22.01
C LEU A 12 7.17 -6.51 20.93
N ALA A 13 8.40 -6.00 21.13
CA ALA A 13 9.09 -5.18 20.13
C ALA A 13 9.33 -5.97 18.83
N HIS A 14 9.74 -7.24 18.91
CA HIS A 14 9.93 -8.12 17.76
C HIS A 14 8.59 -8.36 17.03
N SER A 15 7.51 -8.66 17.76
CA SER A 15 6.18 -8.85 17.19
C SER A 15 5.62 -7.57 16.54
N ILE A 16 5.88 -6.38 17.12
CA ILE A 16 5.48 -5.09 16.56
C ILE A 16 6.18 -4.82 15.22
N VAL A 17 7.47 -5.11 15.15
CA VAL A 17 8.26 -4.93 13.91
C VAL A 17 7.90 -5.98 12.86
N GLU A 18 7.78 -7.26 13.24
CA GLU A 18 7.42 -8.34 12.32
C GLU A 18 6.01 -8.17 11.69
N HIS A 19 5.09 -7.51 12.36
CA HIS A 19 3.71 -7.36 11.91
C HIS A 19 3.37 -5.95 11.39
N SER A 20 4.38 -5.12 11.11
CA SER A 20 4.19 -3.73 10.62
C SER A 20 3.27 -2.88 11.51
N LEU A 21 3.27 -3.12 12.82
CA LEU A 21 2.42 -2.41 13.79
C LEU A 21 2.97 -1.04 14.20
N LEU A 22 4.15 -0.65 13.70
CA LEU A 22 4.77 0.65 14.01
C LEU A 22 3.95 1.82 13.45
N LEU A 23 3.42 1.68 12.25
CA LEU A 23 2.59 2.73 11.63
C LEU A 23 1.32 3.06 12.45
N PRO A 24 0.50 2.10 12.92
CA PRO A 24 -0.64 2.42 13.80
C PRO A 24 -0.24 3.08 15.09
N VAL A 25 0.90 2.72 15.65
CA VAL A 25 1.42 3.38 16.86
C VAL A 25 1.74 4.84 16.57
N GLY A 26 2.41 5.12 15.45
CA GLY A 26 2.67 6.48 14.98
C GLY A 26 1.38 7.26 14.72
N ALA A 27 0.40 6.63 14.07
CA ALA A 27 -0.90 7.24 13.78
C ALA A 27 -1.71 7.53 15.05
N ALA A 28 -1.73 6.61 16.02
CA ALA A 28 -2.40 6.83 17.30
C ALA A 28 -1.75 7.97 18.10
N ALA A 29 -0.40 8.01 18.12
CA ALA A 29 0.34 9.10 18.75
C ALA A 29 0.03 10.44 18.07
N ALA A 30 -0.03 10.49 16.73
CA ALA A 30 -0.38 11.67 15.95
C ALA A 30 -1.80 12.16 16.27
N LEU A 31 -2.78 11.25 16.32
CA LEU A 31 -4.16 11.58 16.68
C LEU A 31 -4.27 12.20 18.06
N VAL A 32 -3.62 11.60 19.07
CA VAL A 32 -3.59 12.14 20.42
C VAL A 32 -2.94 13.51 20.42
N TRP A 33 -1.76 13.67 19.80
CA TRP A 33 -1.03 14.92 19.76
C TRP A 33 -1.79 16.03 19.03
N ALA A 34 -2.38 15.75 17.87
CA ALA A 34 -3.14 16.73 17.09
C ALA A 34 -4.40 17.24 17.82
N ASN A 35 -4.98 16.45 18.73
CA ASN A 35 -6.16 16.83 19.49
C ASN A 35 -5.86 17.43 20.87
N THR A 36 -4.64 17.22 21.41
CA THR A 36 -4.20 17.80 22.69
C THR A 36 -3.39 19.08 22.51
N ALA A 37 -2.52 19.13 21.50
CA ALA A 37 -1.62 20.26 21.22
C ALA A 37 -1.51 20.52 19.70
N PRO A 38 -2.58 21.01 19.04
CA PRO A 38 -2.68 21.06 17.58
C PRO A 38 -1.64 21.98 16.92
N ASN A 39 -1.20 23.03 17.58
CA ASN A 39 -0.22 23.97 17.01
C ASN A 39 1.19 23.36 16.97
N SER A 40 1.60 22.67 18.05
CA SER A 40 2.90 21.99 18.09
C SER A 40 2.94 20.79 17.13
N TYR A 41 1.83 20.04 17.03
CA TYR A 41 1.70 18.96 16.05
C TYR A 41 1.85 19.47 14.61
N ARG A 42 1.14 20.56 14.24
CA ARG A 42 1.25 21.13 12.88
C ARG A 42 2.66 21.60 12.55
N ALA A 43 3.34 22.26 13.49
CA ALA A 43 4.73 22.68 13.30
C ALA A 43 5.66 21.49 13.05
N PHE A 44 5.50 20.42 13.83
CA PHE A 44 6.25 19.18 13.65
C PHE A 44 5.94 18.52 12.31
N ALA A 45 4.66 18.31 11.98
CA ALA A 45 4.26 17.66 10.73
C ALA A 45 4.81 18.40 9.51
N HIS A 46 4.66 19.73 9.46
CA HIS A 46 5.18 20.56 8.37
C HIS A 46 6.71 20.49 8.24
N ALA A 47 7.45 20.42 9.35
CA ALA A 47 8.92 20.32 9.31
C ALA A 47 9.42 18.99 8.71
N PHE A 48 8.68 17.91 8.89
CA PHE A 48 9.08 16.59 8.46
C PHE A 48 8.35 16.06 7.22
N GLU A 49 7.28 16.72 6.78
CA GLU A 49 6.42 16.29 5.66
C GLU A 49 7.22 15.95 4.40
N PHE A 50 8.09 16.84 3.95
CA PHE A 50 8.92 16.63 2.77
C PHE A 50 9.85 15.42 2.92
N ALA A 51 10.58 15.34 4.03
CA ALA A 51 11.54 14.27 4.25
C ALA A 51 10.87 12.89 4.31
N ILE A 52 9.66 12.82 4.87
CA ILE A 52 8.94 11.56 5.05
C ILE A 52 8.14 11.20 3.79
N ASN A 53 7.35 12.15 3.25
CA ASN A 53 6.42 11.85 2.16
C ASN A 53 7.11 11.76 0.79
N ASP A 54 8.15 12.58 0.53
CA ASP A 54 8.81 12.63 -0.77
C ASP A 54 10.10 11.81 -0.84
N VAL A 55 10.81 11.63 0.27
CA VAL A 55 12.05 10.85 0.32
C VAL A 55 11.83 9.51 1.00
N GLY A 56 11.28 9.49 2.20
CA GLY A 56 11.06 8.25 2.95
C GLY A 56 10.14 7.27 2.22
N MET A 57 8.99 7.76 1.74
CA MET A 57 8.03 6.92 1.04
C MET A 57 8.56 6.36 -0.29
N ALA A 58 9.63 6.92 -0.87
CA ALA A 58 10.27 6.34 -2.05
C ALA A 58 10.83 4.93 -1.76
N PHE A 59 11.34 4.69 -0.56
CA PHE A 59 11.81 3.36 -0.16
C PHE A 59 10.67 2.40 0.16
N PHE A 60 9.56 2.90 0.68
CA PHE A 60 8.35 2.09 0.85
C PHE A 60 7.80 1.62 -0.50
N PHE A 61 7.63 2.52 -1.47
CA PHE A 61 7.18 2.16 -2.81
C PHE A 61 8.21 1.33 -3.58
N ALA A 62 9.51 1.47 -3.28
CA ALA A 62 10.54 0.59 -3.81
C ALA A 62 10.37 -0.86 -3.34
N LEU A 63 10.07 -1.08 -2.05
CA LEU A 63 9.78 -2.42 -1.52
C LEU A 63 8.48 -2.98 -2.11
N ALA A 64 7.42 -2.17 -2.25
CA ALA A 64 6.20 -2.59 -2.95
C ALA A 64 6.49 -2.99 -4.41
N THR A 65 7.32 -2.21 -5.12
CA THR A 65 7.74 -2.53 -6.49
C THR A 65 8.57 -3.82 -6.55
N LYS A 66 9.41 -4.06 -5.56
CA LYS A 66 10.18 -5.32 -5.44
C LYS A 66 9.24 -6.52 -5.39
N GLU A 67 8.17 -6.47 -4.58
CA GLU A 67 7.17 -7.55 -4.51
C GLU A 67 6.47 -7.77 -5.88
N ILE A 68 6.16 -6.68 -6.60
CA ILE A 68 5.58 -6.75 -7.95
C ILE A 68 6.56 -7.44 -8.92
N VAL A 69 7.85 -7.05 -8.88
CA VAL A 69 8.90 -7.62 -9.75
C VAL A 69 9.06 -9.11 -9.49
N GLU A 70 9.13 -9.54 -8.23
CA GLU A 70 9.26 -10.95 -7.88
C GLU A 70 8.02 -11.77 -8.24
N ALA A 71 6.82 -11.23 -7.99
CA ALA A 71 5.57 -11.89 -8.34
C ALA A 71 5.42 -12.11 -9.85
N THR A 72 5.95 -11.19 -10.68
CA THR A 72 5.85 -11.24 -12.14
C THR A 72 7.04 -11.90 -12.83
N ALA A 73 8.17 -12.08 -12.13
CA ALA A 73 9.38 -12.72 -12.66
C ALA A 73 9.15 -14.18 -13.07
N PRO A 74 10.03 -14.76 -13.91
CA PRO A 74 9.99 -16.19 -14.23
C PRO A 74 10.07 -17.06 -12.96
N GLY A 75 9.04 -17.84 -12.70
CA GLY A 75 8.87 -18.61 -11.45
C GLY A 75 7.95 -17.97 -10.44
N GLY A 76 7.67 -16.68 -10.55
CA GLY A 76 6.76 -15.95 -9.67
C GLY A 76 5.29 -16.36 -9.86
N VAL A 77 4.49 -16.08 -8.84
CA VAL A 77 3.09 -16.55 -8.76
C VAL A 77 2.20 -15.90 -9.83
N LEU A 78 2.48 -14.65 -10.22
CA LEU A 78 1.77 -13.92 -11.28
C LEU A 78 2.38 -14.12 -12.69
N HIS A 79 3.50 -14.86 -12.82
CA HIS A 79 4.14 -15.09 -14.12
C HIS A 79 3.21 -15.81 -15.11
N THR A 80 2.35 -16.72 -14.62
CA THR A 80 1.41 -17.44 -15.47
C THR A 80 0.08 -16.72 -15.55
N TRP A 81 -0.32 -16.25 -16.75
CA TRP A 81 -1.57 -15.55 -17.01
C TRP A 81 -2.80 -16.19 -16.35
N ARG A 82 -2.92 -17.51 -16.40
CA ARG A 82 -4.05 -18.24 -15.79
C ARG A 82 -4.13 -18.09 -14.27
N ARG A 83 -3.00 -17.88 -13.58
CA ARG A 83 -2.94 -17.67 -12.12
C ARG A 83 -3.11 -16.21 -11.76
N ALA A 84 -2.60 -15.31 -12.61
CA ALA A 84 -2.65 -13.87 -12.41
C ALA A 84 -4.03 -13.27 -12.72
N ALA A 85 -4.78 -13.83 -13.68
CA ALA A 85 -5.99 -13.23 -14.23
C ALA A 85 -7.06 -12.97 -13.16
N LEU A 86 -7.38 -13.94 -12.31
CA LEU A 86 -8.44 -13.78 -11.33
C LEU A 86 -8.09 -12.75 -10.24
N PRO A 87 -6.89 -12.78 -9.59
CA PRO A 87 -6.49 -11.73 -8.66
C PRO A 87 -6.41 -10.35 -9.30
N ALA A 88 -5.92 -10.23 -10.54
CA ALA A 88 -5.83 -8.95 -11.26
C ALA A 88 -7.22 -8.37 -11.55
N VAL A 89 -8.17 -9.19 -12.02
CA VAL A 89 -9.56 -8.76 -12.25
C VAL A 89 -10.23 -8.38 -10.93
N ALA A 90 -9.97 -9.15 -9.86
CA ALA A 90 -10.46 -8.84 -8.52
C ALA A 90 -9.90 -7.50 -8.00
N ALA A 91 -8.62 -7.21 -8.23
CA ALA A 91 -7.99 -5.93 -7.89
C ALA A 91 -8.63 -4.77 -8.67
N ILE A 92 -8.83 -4.91 -9.98
CA ILE A 92 -9.51 -3.91 -10.81
C ILE A 92 -10.90 -3.61 -10.25
N GLY A 93 -11.68 -4.64 -9.88
CA GLY A 93 -13.00 -4.45 -9.27
C GLY A 93 -12.93 -3.81 -7.90
N GLY A 94 -11.94 -4.23 -7.09
CA GLY A 94 -11.63 -3.66 -5.78
C GLY A 94 -11.18 -2.20 -5.81
N MET A 95 -10.83 -1.67 -6.98
CA MET A 95 -10.52 -0.25 -7.20
C MET A 95 -11.68 0.52 -7.83
N ILE A 96 -12.28 -0.02 -8.90
CA ILE A 96 -13.33 0.66 -9.64
C ILE A 96 -14.58 0.86 -8.78
N ALA A 97 -15.04 -0.15 -8.05
CA ALA A 97 -16.27 -0.04 -7.28
C ALA A 97 -16.16 0.99 -6.14
N PRO A 98 -15.09 0.99 -5.29
CA PRO A 98 -14.92 2.06 -4.30
C PRO A 98 -14.79 3.44 -4.93
N ALA A 99 -14.06 3.58 -6.05
CA ALA A 99 -13.93 4.84 -6.77
C ALA A 99 -15.28 5.39 -7.26
N LEU A 100 -16.10 4.52 -7.83
CA LEU A 100 -17.44 4.89 -8.32
C LEU A 100 -18.39 5.24 -7.16
N ILE A 101 -18.39 4.47 -6.07
CA ILE A 101 -19.21 4.75 -4.88
C ILE A 101 -18.80 6.09 -4.26
N TYR A 102 -17.48 6.31 -4.09
CA TYR A 102 -16.94 7.58 -3.62
C TYR A 102 -17.37 8.74 -4.54
N ALA A 103 -17.10 8.62 -5.83
CA ALA A 103 -17.41 9.67 -6.81
C ALA A 103 -18.91 9.99 -6.88
N ALA A 104 -19.78 8.98 -6.88
CA ALA A 104 -21.21 9.15 -6.87
C ALA A 104 -21.70 9.89 -5.62
N TYR A 105 -21.22 9.48 -4.45
CA TYR A 105 -21.58 10.11 -3.18
C TYR A 105 -21.12 11.55 -3.09
N VAL A 106 -19.84 11.84 -3.39
CA VAL A 106 -19.30 13.21 -3.27
C VAL A 106 -19.79 14.13 -4.37
N LYS A 107 -20.09 13.61 -5.58
CA LYS A 107 -20.68 14.42 -6.67
C LYS A 107 -22.05 14.97 -6.26
N ALA A 108 -22.83 14.18 -5.55
CA ALA A 108 -24.13 14.61 -5.05
C ALA A 108 -24.04 15.53 -3.82
N ALA A 109 -23.06 15.27 -2.91
CA ALA A 109 -22.98 15.94 -1.63
C ALA A 109 -22.04 17.15 -1.62
N TYR A 110 -20.83 17.03 -2.21
CA TYR A 110 -19.81 18.08 -2.24
C TYR A 110 -18.76 17.86 -3.35
N PRO A 111 -18.99 18.34 -4.59
CA PRO A 111 -18.14 18.11 -5.76
C PRO A 111 -16.63 18.38 -5.60
N PRO A 112 -16.17 19.37 -4.81
CA PRO A 112 -14.73 19.60 -4.64
C PRO A 112 -13.95 18.39 -4.10
N LEU A 113 -14.62 17.42 -3.47
CA LEU A 113 -14.01 16.17 -3.02
C LEU A 113 -13.72 15.19 -4.17
N LEU A 114 -14.24 15.41 -5.40
CA LEU A 114 -14.05 14.46 -6.52
C LEU A 114 -12.59 14.15 -6.82
N ARG A 115 -11.66 15.09 -6.58
CA ARG A 115 -10.23 14.86 -6.76
C ARG A 115 -9.69 13.68 -5.92
N GLY A 116 -10.36 13.35 -4.82
CA GLY A 116 -10.00 12.24 -3.93
C GLY A 116 -10.52 10.86 -4.37
N TRP A 117 -11.00 10.68 -5.62
CA TRP A 117 -11.63 9.45 -6.11
C TRP A 117 -10.78 8.19 -5.94
N ALA A 118 -9.46 8.32 -5.99
CA ALA A 118 -8.55 7.18 -5.87
C ALA A 118 -8.17 6.84 -4.41
N ILE A 119 -8.52 7.69 -3.43
CA ILE A 119 -8.21 7.42 -2.02
C ILE A 119 -8.73 6.05 -1.57
N PRO A 120 -9.99 5.67 -1.86
CA PRO A 120 -10.52 4.37 -1.45
C PRO A 120 -10.11 3.21 -2.38
N CYS A 121 -9.27 3.43 -3.39
CA CYS A 121 -8.81 2.35 -4.27
C CYS A 121 -7.75 1.47 -3.60
N ALA A 122 -6.96 2.03 -2.69
CA ALA A 122 -5.81 1.37 -2.11
C ALA A 122 -6.14 0.34 -1.02
N THR A 123 -5.31 -0.70 -0.91
CA THR A 123 -5.35 -1.70 0.17
C THR A 123 -4.06 -1.60 0.99
N ASP A 124 -4.17 -1.60 2.30
CA ASP A 124 -3.02 -1.80 3.18
C ASP A 124 -2.75 -3.30 3.33
N VAL A 125 -1.72 -3.78 2.61
CA VAL A 125 -1.40 -5.21 2.54
C VAL A 125 -1.09 -5.79 3.91
N ALA A 126 -0.31 -5.07 4.74
CA ALA A 126 0.16 -5.55 6.03
C ALA A 126 -1.00 -5.76 7.00
N PHE A 127 -1.91 -4.78 7.09
CA PHE A 127 -3.10 -4.89 7.95
C PHE A 127 -4.12 -5.90 7.43
N SER A 128 -4.37 -5.87 6.12
CA SER A 128 -5.30 -6.82 5.49
C SER A 128 -4.83 -8.25 5.68
N TYR A 129 -3.51 -8.50 5.53
CA TYR A 129 -2.90 -9.81 5.80
C TYR A 129 -3.04 -10.22 7.26
N LEU A 130 -2.76 -9.30 8.21
CA LEU A 130 -2.88 -9.59 9.64
C LEU A 130 -4.29 -10.04 10.01
N VAL A 131 -5.30 -9.31 9.53
CA VAL A 131 -6.72 -9.61 9.78
C VAL A 131 -7.13 -10.91 9.08
N ALA A 132 -6.75 -11.09 7.83
CA ALA A 132 -7.02 -12.33 7.09
C ALA A 132 -6.36 -13.55 7.75
N ARG A 133 -5.11 -13.44 8.21
CA ARG A 133 -4.41 -14.51 8.94
C ARG A 133 -5.11 -14.86 10.25
N ALA A 134 -5.68 -13.87 10.95
CA ALA A 134 -6.45 -14.10 12.17
C ALA A 134 -7.75 -14.90 11.91
N VAL A 135 -8.33 -14.78 10.70
CA VAL A 135 -9.54 -15.51 10.29
C VAL A 135 -9.21 -16.86 9.64
N PHE A 136 -8.36 -16.83 8.63
CA PHE A 136 -8.14 -17.98 7.71
C PHE A 136 -6.98 -18.90 8.09
N ARG A 137 -6.05 -18.47 8.95
CA ARG A 137 -4.84 -19.20 9.32
C ARG A 137 -4.00 -19.62 8.09
N ARG A 138 -4.06 -20.90 7.67
CA ARG A 138 -3.34 -21.49 6.52
C ARG A 138 -4.32 -21.90 5.42
N HIS A 139 -5.03 -20.94 4.86
CA HIS A 139 -6.06 -21.16 3.83
C HIS A 139 -5.70 -20.50 2.50
N ALA A 140 -6.27 -20.97 1.38
CA ALA A 140 -6.06 -20.43 0.03
C ALA A 140 -6.49 -18.95 -0.12
N ALA A 141 -7.33 -18.44 0.77
CA ALA A 141 -7.72 -17.04 0.81
C ALA A 141 -6.54 -16.09 1.09
N ILE A 142 -5.51 -16.52 1.83
CA ILE A 142 -4.35 -15.68 2.13
C ILE A 142 -3.49 -15.41 0.89
N PRO A 143 -3.00 -16.43 0.13
CA PRO A 143 -2.31 -16.16 -1.12
C PRO A 143 -3.16 -15.35 -2.12
N PHE A 144 -4.46 -15.62 -2.20
CA PHE A 144 -5.36 -14.85 -3.06
C PHE A 144 -5.40 -13.36 -2.65
N LEU A 145 -5.54 -13.04 -1.36
CA LEU A 145 -5.48 -11.66 -0.85
C LEU A 145 -4.15 -10.98 -1.17
N LEU A 146 -3.04 -11.69 -0.96
CA LEU A 146 -1.71 -11.13 -1.22
C LEU A 146 -1.49 -10.82 -2.71
N LEU A 147 -1.92 -11.72 -3.61
CA LEU A 147 -1.86 -11.49 -5.05
C LEU A 147 -2.74 -10.33 -5.50
N LEU A 148 -3.95 -10.24 -4.93
CA LEU A 148 -4.86 -9.12 -5.16
C LEU A 148 -4.22 -7.81 -4.69
N ALA A 149 -3.60 -7.79 -3.52
CA ALA A 149 -2.98 -6.59 -2.96
C ALA A 149 -1.74 -6.15 -3.76
N ILE A 150 -0.91 -7.08 -4.26
CA ILE A 150 0.21 -6.74 -5.16
C ILE A 150 -0.30 -6.12 -6.46
N ALA A 151 -1.39 -6.65 -7.04
CA ALA A 151 -1.99 -6.07 -8.23
C ALA A 151 -2.60 -4.69 -7.94
N ASP A 152 -3.25 -4.52 -6.78
CA ASP A 152 -3.81 -3.25 -6.29
C ASP A 152 -2.71 -2.19 -6.15
N ASP A 153 -1.57 -2.55 -5.53
CA ASP A 153 -0.41 -1.67 -5.39
C ASP A 153 0.18 -1.27 -6.76
N ALA A 154 0.33 -2.23 -7.68
CA ALA A 154 0.83 -1.95 -9.03
C ALA A 154 -0.05 -0.93 -9.77
N PHE A 155 -1.37 -1.10 -9.73
CA PHE A 155 -2.29 -0.15 -10.31
C PHE A 155 -2.31 1.18 -9.55
N GLY A 156 -2.21 1.15 -8.22
CA GLY A 156 -2.11 2.33 -7.36
C GLY A 156 -0.91 3.21 -7.71
N LEU A 157 0.27 2.63 -7.96
CA LEU A 157 1.46 3.35 -8.42
C LEU A 157 1.22 4.05 -9.76
N VAL A 158 0.55 3.39 -10.71
CA VAL A 158 0.18 3.98 -12.01
C VAL A 158 -0.80 5.13 -11.83
N ILE A 159 -1.81 4.98 -10.98
CA ILE A 159 -2.79 6.03 -10.70
C ILE A 159 -2.10 7.25 -10.06
N LEU A 160 -1.21 7.05 -9.08
CA LEU A 160 -0.44 8.13 -8.46
C LEU A 160 0.39 8.88 -9.50
N ALA A 161 1.08 8.15 -10.37
CA ALA A 161 1.94 8.75 -11.38
C ALA A 161 1.18 9.60 -12.40
N LEU A 162 -0.03 9.16 -12.81
CA LEU A 162 -0.78 9.78 -13.91
C LEU A 162 -1.78 10.85 -13.45
N PHE A 163 -2.43 10.66 -12.29
CA PHE A 163 -3.58 11.47 -11.89
C PHE A 163 -3.30 12.43 -10.74
N TYR A 164 -2.15 12.31 -10.05
CA TYR A 164 -1.81 13.12 -8.88
C TYR A 164 -0.49 13.87 -9.03
N PRO A 165 -0.38 14.79 -10.03
CA PRO A 165 0.76 15.68 -10.12
C PRO A 165 0.80 16.61 -8.89
N VAL A 166 2.02 16.86 -8.38
CA VAL A 166 2.25 17.68 -7.18
C VAL A 166 2.38 19.17 -7.53
N ARG A 167 2.88 19.45 -8.75
CA ARG A 167 3.15 20.82 -9.26
C ARG A 167 2.80 20.91 -10.74
N ASP A 168 3.02 22.10 -11.32
CA ASP A 168 2.92 22.28 -12.77
C ASP A 168 3.86 21.32 -13.50
N LEU A 169 3.33 20.69 -14.56
CA LEU A 169 4.02 19.63 -15.27
C LEU A 169 5.07 20.20 -16.24
N HIS A 170 6.32 19.82 -16.03
CA HIS A 170 7.45 20.09 -16.95
C HIS A 170 7.91 18.78 -17.63
N LEU A 171 7.02 18.18 -18.41
CA LEU A 171 7.18 16.85 -19.01
C LEU A 171 8.45 16.66 -19.85
N PRO A 172 8.92 17.62 -20.70
CA PRO A 172 10.13 17.40 -21.52
C PRO A 172 11.40 17.21 -20.69
N ALA A 173 11.57 18.06 -19.64
CA ALA A 173 12.74 17.96 -18.75
C ALA A 173 12.67 16.68 -17.89
N ALA A 174 11.48 16.36 -17.37
CA ALA A 174 11.24 15.14 -16.62
C ALA A 174 11.53 13.88 -17.46
N ALA A 175 11.05 13.84 -18.71
CA ALA A 175 11.28 12.73 -19.61
C ALA A 175 12.78 12.54 -19.93
N GLY A 176 13.52 13.62 -20.16
CA GLY A 176 14.97 13.56 -20.40
C GLY A 176 15.73 13.00 -19.19
N LEU A 177 15.47 13.51 -18.00
CA LEU A 177 16.11 13.02 -16.77
C LEU A 177 15.66 11.58 -16.42
N MET A 178 14.41 11.23 -16.67
CA MET A 178 13.92 9.87 -16.47
C MET A 178 14.58 8.89 -17.46
N ALA A 179 14.72 9.27 -18.72
CA ALA A 179 15.44 8.48 -19.70
C ALA A 179 16.90 8.27 -19.28
N LEU A 180 17.56 9.30 -18.72
CA LEU A 180 18.91 9.20 -18.16
C LEU A 180 18.93 8.22 -16.96
N ALA A 181 17.98 8.32 -16.02
CA ALA A 181 17.90 7.42 -14.88
C ALA A 181 17.76 5.95 -15.30
N ILE A 182 16.90 5.70 -16.29
CA ILE A 182 16.71 4.36 -16.87
C ILE A 182 17.98 3.90 -17.59
N ALA A 183 18.61 4.79 -18.38
CA ALA A 183 19.87 4.46 -19.07
C ALA A 183 20.98 4.09 -18.09
N VAL A 184 21.11 4.81 -16.96
CA VAL A 184 22.03 4.49 -15.87
C VAL A 184 21.71 3.11 -15.28
N ALA A 185 20.46 2.83 -14.96
CA ALA A 185 20.04 1.54 -14.40
C ALA A 185 20.32 0.38 -15.38
N VAL A 186 20.05 0.57 -16.69
CA VAL A 186 20.35 -0.39 -17.73
C VAL A 186 21.88 -0.60 -17.87
N ALA A 187 22.67 0.47 -17.85
CA ALA A 187 24.14 0.39 -17.93
C ALA A 187 24.71 -0.39 -16.74
N LEU A 188 24.25 -0.10 -15.51
CA LEU A 188 24.65 -0.83 -14.31
C LEU A 188 24.31 -2.33 -14.43
N ARG A 189 23.10 -2.65 -14.92
CA ARG A 189 22.70 -4.04 -15.15
C ARG A 189 23.54 -4.75 -16.20
N ARG A 190 23.83 -4.08 -17.35
CA ARG A 190 24.69 -4.62 -18.43
C ARG A 190 26.11 -4.86 -17.96
N ASN A 191 26.64 -3.96 -17.13
CA ASN A 191 27.97 -4.08 -16.52
C ASN A 191 27.99 -5.08 -15.34
N ARG A 192 26.91 -5.81 -15.11
CA ARG A 192 26.77 -6.84 -14.07
C ARG A 192 27.12 -6.33 -12.67
N VAL A 193 26.77 -5.09 -12.35
CA VAL A 193 26.96 -4.53 -11.01
C VAL A 193 26.06 -5.31 -10.02
N ARG A 194 26.69 -5.97 -9.05
CA ARG A 194 26.03 -6.87 -8.09
C ARG A 194 25.76 -6.23 -6.73
N VAL A 195 25.81 -4.91 -6.65
CA VAL A 195 25.51 -4.14 -5.44
C VAL A 195 24.36 -3.21 -5.74
N PHE A 196 23.39 -3.10 -4.84
CA PHE A 196 22.20 -2.27 -5.08
C PHE A 196 22.43 -0.77 -4.93
N TRP A 197 23.45 -0.32 -4.16
CA TRP A 197 23.70 1.08 -3.89
C TRP A 197 23.89 1.96 -5.13
N PRO A 198 24.63 1.57 -6.17
CA PRO A 198 24.75 2.37 -7.40
C PRO A 198 23.40 2.59 -8.11
N TYR A 199 22.49 1.61 -8.06
CA TYR A 199 21.15 1.76 -8.63
C TYR A 199 20.32 2.77 -7.84
N VAL A 200 20.35 2.70 -6.50
CA VAL A 200 19.63 3.62 -5.62
C VAL A 200 20.21 5.03 -5.73
N LEU A 201 21.53 5.19 -5.64
CA LEU A 201 22.17 6.51 -5.63
C LEU A 201 22.19 7.15 -7.03
N ALA A 202 22.71 6.48 -8.06
CA ALA A 202 22.78 7.09 -9.38
C ALA A 202 21.42 7.06 -10.09
N GLY A 203 20.77 5.89 -10.19
CA GLY A 203 19.47 5.74 -10.84
C GLY A 203 18.36 6.42 -10.04
N GLY A 204 18.27 6.14 -8.73
CA GLY A 204 17.22 6.63 -7.85
C GLY A 204 17.26 8.14 -7.66
N VAL A 205 18.43 8.76 -7.39
CA VAL A 205 18.52 10.22 -7.23
C VAL A 205 18.21 10.93 -8.55
N THR A 206 18.67 10.42 -9.69
CA THR A 206 18.35 11.01 -10.99
C THR A 206 16.86 10.90 -11.29
N SER A 207 16.23 9.76 -11.00
CA SER A 207 14.80 9.56 -11.14
C SER A 207 14.01 10.46 -10.18
N TRP A 208 14.47 10.61 -8.93
CA TRP A 208 13.84 11.51 -7.95
C TRP A 208 13.87 12.96 -8.45
N THR A 209 15.01 13.41 -8.95
CA THR A 209 15.17 14.75 -9.54
C THR A 209 14.25 14.92 -10.75
N ALA A 210 14.14 13.90 -11.61
CA ALA A 210 13.24 13.91 -12.76
C ALA A 210 11.77 14.11 -12.35
N LEU A 211 11.30 13.36 -11.35
CA LEU A 211 9.93 13.46 -10.88
C LEU A 211 9.67 14.78 -10.15
N PHE A 212 10.60 15.20 -9.28
CA PHE A 212 10.48 16.43 -8.50
C PHE A 212 10.40 17.67 -9.40
N TRP A 213 11.31 17.82 -10.37
CA TRP A 213 11.29 18.93 -11.31
C TRP A 213 10.19 18.80 -12.37
N GLY A 214 9.81 17.56 -12.69
CA GLY A 214 8.70 17.29 -13.59
C GLY A 214 7.33 17.60 -13.04
N GLY A 215 7.22 17.91 -11.74
CA GLY A 215 5.93 18.16 -11.06
C GLY A 215 5.17 16.86 -10.74
N LEU A 216 5.82 15.71 -10.88
CA LEU A 216 5.27 14.40 -10.56
C LEU A 216 5.57 14.01 -9.12
N GLN A 217 5.05 12.87 -8.66
CA GLN A 217 5.19 12.39 -7.28
C GLN A 217 6.61 11.85 -7.00
N PRO A 218 7.45 12.57 -6.22
CA PRO A 218 8.85 12.17 -5.99
C PRO A 218 8.98 10.86 -5.22
N ALA A 219 7.98 10.51 -4.41
CA ALA A 219 7.92 9.24 -3.70
C ALA A 219 7.96 8.00 -4.64
N LEU A 220 7.66 8.17 -5.94
CA LEU A 220 7.74 7.09 -6.93
C LEU A 220 9.13 6.93 -7.55
N ALA A 221 10.14 7.64 -7.08
CA ALA A 221 11.46 7.72 -7.72
C ALA A 221 12.16 6.38 -7.94
N LEU A 222 12.04 5.46 -7.01
CA LEU A 222 12.69 4.15 -7.12
C LEU A 222 11.85 3.13 -7.93
N VAL A 223 10.56 3.41 -8.16
CA VAL A 223 9.67 2.51 -8.91
C VAL A 223 10.21 2.16 -10.30
N PRO A 224 10.67 3.10 -11.15
CA PRO A 224 11.23 2.78 -12.46
C PRO A 224 12.63 2.18 -12.41
N VAL A 225 13.33 2.23 -11.27
CA VAL A 225 14.72 1.76 -11.12
C VAL A 225 14.78 0.32 -10.60
N ILE A 226 13.93 -0.04 -9.63
CA ILE A 226 13.90 -1.36 -8.99
C ILE A 226 13.85 -2.54 -9.98
N PRO A 227 13.06 -2.51 -11.08
CA PRO A 227 13.01 -3.63 -12.05
C PRO A 227 14.34 -3.94 -12.74
N PHE A 228 15.29 -3.02 -12.69
CA PHE A 228 16.62 -3.22 -13.27
C PHE A 228 17.62 -3.84 -12.30
N LEU A 229 17.31 -3.96 -11.01
CA LEU A 229 18.18 -4.67 -10.08
C LEU A 229 18.26 -6.15 -10.47
N PRO A 230 19.47 -6.72 -10.57
CA PRO A 230 19.62 -8.16 -10.80
C PRO A 230 18.96 -8.96 -9.67
N HIS A 231 18.17 -9.95 -10.05
CA HIS A 231 17.50 -10.87 -9.11
C HIS A 231 17.58 -12.30 -9.65
N ALA A 232 17.60 -13.27 -8.74
CA ALA A 232 17.52 -14.67 -9.10
C ALA A 232 16.08 -15.04 -9.47
N ALA A 233 15.91 -15.92 -10.44
CA ALA A 233 14.61 -16.54 -10.75
C ALA A 233 14.24 -17.51 -9.61
N ARG A 234 13.68 -16.99 -8.54
CA ARG A 234 13.23 -17.75 -7.37
C ARG A 234 11.81 -17.35 -7.04
N ASP A 235 11.03 -18.30 -6.55
CA ASP A 235 9.75 -18.05 -5.90
C ASP A 235 9.91 -18.37 -4.41
N PRO A 236 10.33 -17.40 -3.56
CA PRO A 236 10.38 -17.60 -2.11
C PRO A 236 8.98 -17.65 -1.49
N GLY A 237 7.93 -17.37 -2.26
CA GLY A 237 6.57 -17.14 -1.77
C GLY A 237 6.30 -15.65 -1.53
N LEU A 238 5.02 -15.28 -1.57
CA LEU A 238 4.59 -13.89 -1.40
C LEU A 238 4.91 -13.37 0.01
N PHE A 239 5.58 -12.23 0.09
CA PHE A 239 6.00 -11.59 1.34
C PHE A 239 6.84 -12.49 2.27
N VAL A 240 7.51 -13.47 1.71
CA VAL A 240 8.51 -14.28 2.41
C VAL A 240 9.87 -13.66 2.19
N GLU A 241 10.57 -13.37 3.28
CA GLU A 241 11.92 -12.83 3.24
C GLU A 241 12.85 -13.77 2.46
N ALA A 242 13.64 -13.20 1.56
CA ALA A 242 14.66 -13.96 0.85
C ALA A 242 15.61 -14.60 1.87
N PRO A 243 16.02 -15.87 1.69
CA PRO A 243 16.94 -16.49 2.63
C PRO A 243 18.24 -15.69 2.69
N ALA A 244 18.84 -15.61 3.88
CA ALA A 244 20.08 -14.86 4.14
C ALA A 244 21.26 -15.27 3.23
N THR A 245 21.13 -16.40 2.54
CA THR A 245 22.07 -16.89 1.52
C THR A 245 21.79 -16.36 0.12
N ALA A 246 20.74 -15.58 -0.08
CA ALA A 246 20.46 -14.92 -1.35
C ALA A 246 21.34 -13.68 -1.50
N HIS A 247 22.32 -13.73 -2.36
CA HIS A 247 23.30 -12.66 -2.61
C HIS A 247 23.03 -11.92 -3.93
N ASP A 248 21.75 -11.71 -4.26
CA ASP A 248 21.41 -10.85 -5.40
C ASP A 248 21.03 -9.42 -4.91
N PRO A 249 21.28 -8.39 -5.73
CA PRO A 249 21.07 -6.99 -5.35
C PRO A 249 19.66 -6.64 -4.89
N LEU A 250 18.63 -7.31 -5.45
CA LEU A 250 17.25 -7.06 -5.09
C LEU A 250 16.93 -7.60 -3.68
N SER A 251 17.41 -8.80 -3.36
CA SER A 251 17.26 -9.39 -2.02
C SER A 251 18.09 -8.64 -0.96
N GLU A 252 19.30 -8.18 -1.31
CA GLU A 252 20.11 -7.33 -0.42
C GLU A 252 19.42 -5.99 -0.14
N PHE A 253 18.81 -5.37 -1.17
CA PHE A 253 18.03 -4.15 -1.02
C PHE A 253 16.88 -4.35 -0.03
N GLU A 254 16.10 -5.42 -0.17
CA GLU A 254 15.03 -5.74 0.76
C GLU A 254 15.53 -5.92 2.18
N HIS A 255 16.55 -6.76 2.37
CA HIS A 255 17.11 -7.05 3.69
C HIS A 255 17.61 -5.78 4.39
N TRP A 256 18.27 -4.89 3.64
CA TRP A 256 18.82 -3.65 4.19
C TRP A 256 17.73 -2.62 4.53
N TRP A 257 16.72 -2.47 3.66
CA TRP A 257 15.70 -1.44 3.79
C TRP A 257 14.46 -1.87 4.58
N ARG A 258 14.26 -3.13 4.84
CA ARG A 258 13.09 -3.64 5.56
C ARG A 258 12.89 -2.98 6.93
N LEU A 259 13.92 -2.91 7.77
CA LEU A 259 13.83 -2.26 9.09
C LEU A 259 13.74 -0.74 9.00
N PRO A 260 14.58 -0.02 8.23
CA PRO A 260 14.44 1.41 8.04
C PRO A 260 13.05 1.83 7.55
N VAL A 261 12.44 1.10 6.61
CA VAL A 261 11.10 1.39 6.10
C VAL A 261 10.04 1.25 7.19
N GLN A 262 10.19 0.34 8.14
CA GLN A 262 9.28 0.29 9.30
C GLN A 262 9.35 1.58 10.14
N GLY A 263 10.56 2.12 10.34
CA GLY A 263 10.76 3.43 10.98
C GLY A 263 10.14 4.58 10.16
N ILE A 264 10.31 4.54 8.84
CA ILE A 264 9.69 5.51 7.91
C ILE A 264 8.16 5.43 8.01
N LEU A 265 7.57 4.25 8.05
CA LEU A 265 6.12 4.06 8.19
C LEU A 265 5.61 4.58 9.54
N PHE A 266 6.36 4.37 10.64
CA PHE A 266 6.04 4.99 11.93
C PHE A 266 5.99 6.51 11.81
N LEU A 267 7.04 7.12 11.24
CA LEU A 267 7.12 8.57 11.05
C LEU A 267 6.05 9.06 10.06
N PHE A 268 5.74 8.29 9.03
CA PHE A 268 4.66 8.59 8.09
C PHE A 268 3.31 8.65 8.81
N GLY A 269 3.01 7.67 9.66
CA GLY A 269 1.82 7.69 10.53
C GLY A 269 1.82 8.91 11.46
N LEU A 270 2.97 9.20 12.08
CA LEU A 270 3.11 10.33 13.00
C LEU A 270 2.92 11.68 12.30
N VAL A 271 3.42 11.85 11.08
CA VAL A 271 3.31 13.10 10.31
C VAL A 271 1.93 13.27 9.66
N ASN A 272 1.33 12.18 9.16
CA ASN A 272 0.16 12.27 8.31
C ASN A 272 -1.18 11.94 8.97
N ALA A 273 -1.21 11.16 10.07
CA ALA A 273 -2.45 10.70 10.68
C ALA A 273 -3.02 11.66 11.73
N GLY A 274 -2.29 12.72 12.10
CA GLY A 274 -2.76 13.65 13.11
C GLY A 274 -3.81 14.62 12.57
N VAL A 275 -5.05 14.20 12.65
CA VAL A 275 -6.23 14.98 12.25
C VAL A 275 -7.10 15.31 13.45
N ARG A 276 -7.81 16.42 13.39
CA ARG A 276 -8.75 16.82 14.44
C ARG A 276 -10.04 16.02 14.30
N LEU A 277 -10.52 15.48 15.40
CA LEU A 277 -11.76 14.67 15.42
C LEU A 277 -13.01 15.51 15.16
N ASP A 278 -12.95 16.83 15.36
CA ASP A 278 -14.04 17.77 15.04
C ASP A 278 -14.21 18.02 13.54
N THR A 279 -13.31 17.50 12.69
CA THR A 279 -13.37 17.67 11.23
C THR A 279 -14.20 16.61 10.51
N ILE A 280 -14.82 15.66 11.23
CA ILE A 280 -15.70 14.65 10.63
C ILE A 280 -16.70 15.31 9.68
N GLY A 281 -16.81 14.77 8.45
CA GLY A 281 -17.69 15.32 7.45
C GLY A 281 -17.89 14.40 6.24
N ILE A 282 -18.37 14.98 5.14
CA ILE A 282 -18.71 14.24 3.91
C ILE A 282 -17.52 13.42 3.41
N GLY A 283 -16.31 13.99 3.38
CA GLY A 283 -15.10 13.29 2.94
C GLY A 283 -14.76 12.08 3.80
N THR A 284 -15.01 12.16 5.11
CA THR A 284 -14.78 11.05 6.04
C THR A 284 -15.64 9.84 5.71
N TRP A 285 -16.95 10.06 5.57
CA TRP A 285 -17.90 8.99 5.27
C TRP A 285 -17.78 8.47 3.83
N ALA A 286 -17.43 9.36 2.88
CA ALA A 286 -17.17 8.98 1.51
C ALA A 286 -16.02 7.96 1.41
N VAL A 287 -14.86 8.26 2.04
CA VAL A 287 -13.70 7.37 2.01
C VAL A 287 -13.96 6.09 2.80
N ALA A 288 -14.44 6.21 4.06
CA ALA A 288 -14.69 5.04 4.91
C ALA A 288 -15.75 4.11 4.32
N GLY A 289 -16.87 4.66 3.84
CA GLY A 289 -17.95 3.89 3.21
C GLY A 289 -17.50 3.21 1.92
N ALA A 290 -16.76 3.91 1.07
CA ALA A 290 -16.23 3.34 -0.16
C ALA A 290 -15.26 2.19 0.10
N LEU A 291 -14.39 2.28 1.13
CA LEU A 291 -13.48 1.20 1.52
C LEU A 291 -14.23 0.02 2.13
N ILE A 292 -15.07 0.28 3.13
CA ILE A 292 -15.74 -0.77 3.92
C ILE A 292 -16.80 -1.53 3.11
N ILE A 293 -17.49 -0.85 2.20
CA ILE A 293 -18.59 -1.41 1.41
C ILE A 293 -18.13 -1.66 -0.03
N GLY A 294 -17.47 -0.69 -0.64
CA GLY A 294 -17.13 -0.71 -2.07
C GLY A 294 -16.12 -1.81 -2.41
N LYS A 295 -15.08 -2.00 -1.58
CA LYS A 295 -14.07 -3.05 -1.85
C LYS A 295 -14.65 -4.46 -1.81
N PRO A 296 -15.35 -4.91 -0.76
CA PRO A 296 -15.96 -6.25 -0.76
C PRO A 296 -16.92 -6.45 -1.94
N LEU A 297 -17.74 -5.45 -2.25
CA LEU A 297 -18.67 -5.51 -3.37
C LEU A 297 -17.93 -5.61 -4.71
N GLY A 298 -16.96 -4.73 -4.94
CA GLY A 298 -16.21 -4.71 -6.20
C GLY A 298 -15.44 -6.00 -6.45
N ILE A 299 -14.71 -6.48 -5.46
CA ILE A 299 -13.98 -7.74 -5.53
C ILE A 299 -14.94 -8.91 -5.79
N SER A 300 -16.04 -9.00 -5.05
CA SER A 300 -17.00 -10.10 -5.18
C SER A 300 -17.69 -10.11 -6.55
N LEU A 301 -18.13 -8.94 -7.02
CA LEU A 301 -18.83 -8.81 -8.31
C LEU A 301 -17.90 -9.10 -9.49
N THR A 302 -16.66 -8.60 -9.46
CA THR A 302 -15.73 -8.86 -10.56
C THR A 302 -15.20 -10.28 -10.57
N VAL A 303 -15.00 -10.90 -9.41
CA VAL A 303 -14.70 -12.34 -9.32
C VAL A 303 -15.88 -13.14 -9.85
N ALA A 304 -17.14 -12.77 -9.55
CA ALA A 304 -18.32 -13.44 -10.07
C ALA A 304 -18.40 -13.32 -11.60
N ALA A 305 -18.19 -12.10 -12.14
CA ALA A 305 -18.16 -11.87 -13.57
C ALA A 305 -17.02 -12.67 -14.27
N ALA A 306 -15.85 -12.71 -13.66
CA ALA A 306 -14.71 -13.44 -14.19
C ALA A 306 -14.96 -14.97 -14.22
N VAL A 307 -15.61 -15.51 -13.19
CA VAL A 307 -15.98 -16.93 -13.14
C VAL A 307 -17.07 -17.23 -14.17
N ALA A 308 -18.06 -16.34 -14.34
CA ALA A 308 -19.07 -16.46 -15.39
C ALA A 308 -18.46 -16.40 -16.80
N ALA A 309 -17.34 -15.66 -16.96
CA ALA A 309 -16.57 -15.61 -18.21
C ALA A 309 -15.61 -16.81 -18.42
N GLY A 310 -15.64 -17.82 -17.55
CA GLY A 310 -14.86 -19.06 -17.69
C GLY A 310 -13.56 -19.14 -16.87
N LEU A 311 -13.26 -18.16 -16.02
CA LEU A 311 -12.18 -18.32 -15.04
C LEU A 311 -12.64 -19.20 -13.88
N HIS A 312 -11.69 -19.83 -13.21
CA HIS A 312 -11.98 -20.75 -12.12
C HIS A 312 -11.43 -20.20 -10.81
N LEU A 313 -12.19 -20.36 -9.74
CA LEU A 313 -11.69 -20.10 -8.40
C LEU A 313 -10.51 -21.03 -8.07
N PRO A 314 -9.48 -20.54 -7.38
CA PRO A 314 -8.41 -21.37 -6.87
C PRO A 314 -8.96 -22.53 -6.03
N GLN A 315 -8.30 -23.69 -6.07
CA GLN A 315 -8.69 -24.85 -5.24
C GLN A 315 -8.80 -24.45 -3.77
N ARG A 316 -9.86 -24.91 -3.11
CA ARG A 316 -10.20 -24.60 -1.71
C ARG A 316 -10.58 -23.14 -1.41
N LEU A 317 -10.93 -22.33 -2.42
CA LEU A 317 -11.47 -21.00 -2.22
C LEU A 317 -12.97 -21.00 -2.55
N ASP A 318 -13.80 -20.73 -1.56
CA ASP A 318 -15.24 -20.65 -1.70
C ASP A 318 -15.72 -19.18 -1.86
N TRP A 319 -16.94 -18.98 -2.34
CA TRP A 319 -17.56 -17.64 -2.46
C TRP A 319 -17.59 -16.87 -1.14
N LYS A 320 -17.83 -17.57 -0.03
CA LYS A 320 -17.80 -16.97 1.31
C LYS A 320 -16.41 -16.47 1.66
N ASP A 321 -15.36 -17.19 1.25
CA ASP A 321 -13.99 -16.80 1.45
C ASP A 321 -13.65 -15.54 0.63
N VAL A 322 -14.16 -15.42 -0.59
CA VAL A 322 -13.99 -14.22 -1.44
C VAL A 322 -14.60 -12.98 -0.79
N ILE A 323 -15.83 -13.09 -0.27
CA ILE A 323 -16.50 -11.98 0.43
C ILE A 323 -15.69 -11.54 1.65
N VAL A 324 -15.27 -12.47 2.51
CA VAL A 324 -14.50 -12.17 3.71
C VAL A 324 -13.12 -11.61 3.36
N THR A 325 -12.49 -12.10 2.30
CA THR A 325 -11.23 -11.55 1.76
C THR A 325 -11.43 -10.12 1.25
N GLY A 326 -12.54 -9.85 0.58
CA GLY A 326 -12.92 -8.51 0.15
C GLY A 326 -13.10 -7.53 1.32
N CYS A 327 -13.71 -7.98 2.43
CA CYS A 327 -13.81 -7.19 3.66
C CYS A 327 -12.42 -6.87 4.23
N ALA A 328 -11.51 -7.85 4.27
CA ALA A 328 -10.13 -7.63 4.73
C ALA A 328 -9.37 -6.64 3.84
N ALA A 329 -9.56 -6.72 2.52
CA ALA A 329 -8.98 -5.79 1.56
C ALA A 329 -9.53 -4.35 1.71
N GLY A 330 -10.65 -4.15 2.39
CA GLY A 330 -11.22 -2.82 2.68
C GLY A 330 -10.39 -1.96 3.65
N ILE A 331 -9.30 -2.46 4.21
CA ILE A 331 -8.38 -1.67 5.03
C ILE A 331 -7.42 -0.91 4.09
N GLY A 332 -7.62 0.39 3.94
CA GLY A 332 -6.80 1.22 3.04
C GLY A 332 -5.65 1.96 3.72
N PHE A 333 -5.73 2.15 4.99
CA PHE A 333 -4.94 2.89 5.97
C PHE A 333 -3.70 3.65 5.41
N THR A 334 -2.54 3.00 5.25
CA THR A 334 -1.27 3.63 4.83
C THR A 334 -1.36 4.29 3.46
N VAL A 335 -1.77 3.51 2.48
CA VAL A 335 -1.78 3.97 1.08
C VAL A 335 -2.92 4.96 0.86
N ALA A 336 -4.07 4.77 1.51
CA ALA A 336 -5.17 5.74 1.46
C ALA A 336 -4.79 7.09 2.10
N LEU A 337 -4.02 7.11 3.21
CA LEU A 337 -3.46 8.34 3.78
C LEU A 337 -2.53 9.04 2.79
N PHE A 338 -1.68 8.28 2.09
CA PHE A 338 -0.79 8.83 1.07
C PHE A 338 -1.57 9.42 -0.11
N PHE A 339 -2.58 8.71 -0.63
CA PHE A 339 -3.47 9.24 -1.66
C PHE A 339 -4.21 10.50 -1.22
N ALA A 340 -4.63 10.58 0.05
CA ALA A 340 -5.28 11.78 0.58
C ALA A 340 -4.33 12.99 0.55
N THR A 341 -3.07 12.83 0.97
CA THR A 341 -2.06 13.91 0.90
C THR A 341 -1.71 14.30 -0.53
N ALA A 342 -1.70 13.36 -1.47
CA ALA A 342 -1.50 13.64 -2.89
C ALA A 342 -2.72 14.34 -3.53
N ALA A 343 -3.94 14.05 -3.06
CA ALA A 343 -5.17 14.57 -3.62
C ALA A 343 -5.49 16.01 -3.17
N PHE A 344 -5.22 16.33 -1.91
CA PHE A 344 -5.66 17.60 -1.31
C PHE A 344 -4.52 18.36 -0.62
N PRO A 345 -4.48 19.70 -0.79
CA PRO A 345 -3.61 20.56 0.01
C PRO A 345 -4.06 20.56 1.48
N ALA A 346 -3.18 21.00 2.36
CA ALA A 346 -3.49 21.16 3.79
C ALA A 346 -4.80 21.93 4.01
N GLY A 347 -5.70 21.36 4.80
CA GLY A 347 -7.01 21.95 5.08
C GLY A 347 -8.09 20.94 5.42
N ARG A 348 -9.31 21.41 5.61
CA ARG A 348 -10.44 20.62 6.10
C ARG A 348 -10.77 19.41 5.22
N LEU A 349 -10.61 19.50 3.89
CA LEU A 349 -10.90 18.37 2.98
C LEU A 349 -9.87 17.25 3.15
N LEU A 350 -8.59 17.62 3.29
CA LEU A 350 -7.53 16.67 3.59
C LEU A 350 -7.78 15.96 4.93
N ASP A 351 -8.13 16.73 5.98
CA ASP A 351 -8.39 16.17 7.31
C ASP A 351 -9.57 15.19 7.29
N GLN A 352 -10.67 15.54 6.60
CA GLN A 352 -11.82 14.65 6.43
C GLN A 352 -11.44 13.36 5.73
N THR A 353 -10.69 13.43 4.63
CA THR A 353 -10.33 12.24 3.85
C THR A 353 -9.30 11.37 4.59
N LYS A 354 -8.34 11.98 5.28
CA LYS A 354 -7.42 11.26 6.18
C LYS A 354 -8.17 10.53 7.30
N LEU A 355 -9.16 11.20 7.91
CA LEU A 355 -9.97 10.58 8.95
C LEU A 355 -10.77 9.38 8.40
N GLY A 356 -11.31 9.49 7.19
CA GLY A 356 -11.95 8.36 6.50
C GLY A 356 -11.01 7.19 6.23
N ALA A 357 -9.77 7.46 5.82
CA ALA A 357 -8.73 6.46 5.65
C ALA A 357 -8.37 5.77 6.97
N LEU A 358 -8.28 6.51 8.07
CA LEU A 358 -8.06 5.94 9.41
C LEU A 358 -9.23 5.06 9.86
N LEU A 359 -10.46 5.49 9.62
CA LEU A 359 -11.68 4.72 9.95
C LEU A 359 -11.79 3.42 9.14
N SER A 360 -11.09 3.29 8.01
CA SER A 360 -11.05 2.04 7.24
C SER A 360 -10.51 0.84 8.01
N VAL A 361 -9.76 1.06 9.09
CA VAL A 361 -9.37 0.01 10.04
C VAL A 361 -10.60 -0.71 10.63
N GLY A 362 -11.76 -0.06 10.65
CA GLY A 362 -13.05 -0.69 10.99
C GLY A 362 -13.41 -1.88 10.08
N SER A 363 -12.82 -1.98 8.87
CA SER A 363 -12.93 -3.17 8.01
C SER A 363 -12.41 -4.46 8.68
N ALA A 364 -11.53 -4.36 9.67
CA ALA A 364 -11.16 -5.50 10.49
C ALA A 364 -12.37 -6.07 11.26
N GLY A 365 -13.18 -5.18 11.82
CA GLY A 365 -14.43 -5.57 12.50
C GLY A 365 -15.43 -6.21 11.54
N THR A 366 -15.66 -5.59 10.38
CA THR A 366 -16.56 -6.16 9.36
C THR A 366 -16.06 -7.51 8.83
N THR A 367 -14.75 -7.69 8.69
CA THR A 367 -14.13 -8.98 8.30
C THR A 367 -14.43 -10.07 9.33
N LEU A 368 -14.26 -9.76 10.62
CA LEU A 368 -14.55 -10.72 11.70
C LEU A 368 -16.04 -11.06 11.79
N LEU A 369 -16.92 -10.05 11.66
CA LEU A 369 -18.36 -10.24 11.65
C LEU A 369 -18.82 -11.07 10.45
N ALA A 370 -18.32 -10.75 9.24
CA ALA A 370 -18.61 -11.51 8.03
C ALA A 370 -18.11 -12.96 8.13
N ALA A 371 -16.90 -13.16 8.67
CA ALA A 371 -16.35 -14.50 8.89
C ALA A 371 -17.17 -15.33 9.87
N ALA A 372 -17.65 -14.72 10.95
CA ALA A 372 -18.52 -15.38 11.93
C ALA A 372 -19.90 -15.70 11.34
N ALA A 373 -20.53 -14.73 10.64
CA ALA A 373 -21.87 -14.91 10.04
C ALA A 373 -21.86 -15.97 8.92
N LEU A 374 -20.82 -15.99 8.09
CA LEU A 374 -20.66 -16.93 6.97
C LEU A 374 -20.01 -18.26 7.39
N ARG A 375 -19.59 -18.37 8.66
CA ARG A 375 -18.90 -19.55 9.23
C ARG A 375 -17.64 -19.91 8.43
N VAL A 376 -16.76 -18.94 8.23
CA VAL A 376 -15.53 -19.06 7.44
C VAL A 376 -14.29 -19.14 8.35
N GLY A 377 -13.28 -19.84 7.90
CA GLY A 377 -11.97 -19.93 8.57
C GLY A 377 -12.08 -20.51 9.99
N ARG A 378 -11.60 -19.78 11.01
CA ARG A 378 -11.66 -20.22 12.42
C ARG A 378 -13.08 -20.37 12.99
N PHE A 379 -14.08 -19.84 12.32
CA PHE A 379 -15.49 -19.91 12.69
C PHE A 379 -16.23 -21.06 11.99
N ARG A 380 -15.56 -21.91 11.20
CA ARG A 380 -16.13 -23.16 10.71
C ARG A 380 -16.39 -24.09 11.90
N PRO A 381 -17.58 -24.76 11.96
CA PRO A 381 -17.90 -25.70 13.03
C PRO A 381 -16.95 -26.90 13.04
#